data_9f1d7978d2a4ce7c2eb7df3c697fe1af
#
_entry.id   9f1d7978d2a4ce7c2eb7df3c697fe1af
#
_cell.length_a   1.000
_cell.length_b   1.000
_cell.length_c   1.000
_cell.angle_alpha   90.00
_cell.angle_beta   90.00
_cell.angle_gamma   90.00
#
_symmetry.space_group_name_H-M   'P 1'
#
loop_
_entity.id
_entity.type
_entity.pdbx_description
1 polymer ?
#
loop_
_entity_poly.entity_id
_entity_poly.type
_entity_poly.pdbx_seq_one_letter_code
_entity_poly.pdbx_strand_id
1 'polypeptide(L)'
;MRPSRTEGPPLDARTQDALDRFERFLHEKDLRLTEARAAIVEAALSREGHYPIEDLIADLRRRGIRGSKATVYRTLPLLAEAGILQPAIVAGEAKSYETTYGRHHHDHLLCRRCGRVVEFEFEAFEMLQREVATRYGFRLEGHHHELVGVCPECLSRDG
;
A
#
# COMPACT_ATOMS: atom_id res chain seq x y z
N MET A 1 29.77 18.49 -21.39
CA MET A 1 29.71 17.01 -21.31
C MET A 1 28.73 16.67 -20.19
N ARG A 2 27.51 16.23 -20.52
CA ARG A 2 26.50 15.81 -19.52
C ARG A 2 26.87 14.39 -19.08
N PRO A 3 26.81 14.06 -17.79
CA PRO A 3 27.02 12.69 -17.34
C PRO A 3 25.90 11.81 -17.91
N SER A 4 26.27 10.72 -18.56
CA SER A 4 25.36 9.69 -19.05
C SER A 4 24.56 9.14 -17.86
N ARG A 5 23.23 9.21 -17.94
CA ARG A 5 22.34 8.42 -17.07
C ARG A 5 22.72 6.95 -17.24
N THR A 6 23.20 6.33 -16.22
CA THR A 6 23.20 4.86 -16.13
C THR A 6 21.73 4.45 -16.08
N GLU A 7 21.21 3.99 -17.23
CA GLU A 7 19.91 3.34 -17.27
C GLU A 7 19.96 2.12 -16.35
N GLY A 8 19.16 2.17 -15.30
CA GLY A 8 18.92 1.00 -14.44
C GLY A 8 18.25 -0.13 -15.24
N PRO A 9 18.15 -1.34 -14.68
CA PRO A 9 17.44 -2.44 -15.34
C PRO A 9 16.01 -1.97 -15.70
N PRO A 10 15.46 -2.45 -16.85
CA PRO A 10 14.11 -2.05 -17.26
C PRO A 10 13.11 -2.37 -16.16
N LEU A 11 12.26 -1.38 -15.84
CA LEU A 11 11.15 -1.54 -14.90
C LEU A 11 10.20 -2.61 -15.43
N ASP A 12 9.67 -3.44 -14.52
CA ASP A 12 8.59 -4.34 -14.92
C ASP A 12 7.33 -3.55 -15.35
N ALA A 13 6.49 -4.18 -16.18
CA ALA A 13 5.32 -3.52 -16.75
C ALA A 13 4.36 -2.98 -15.69
N ARG A 14 4.25 -3.65 -14.55
CA ARG A 14 3.40 -3.24 -13.42
C ARG A 14 3.92 -1.96 -12.78
N THR A 15 5.23 -1.87 -12.57
CA THR A 15 5.87 -0.68 -12.01
C THR A 15 5.75 0.50 -12.93
N GLN A 16 5.93 0.30 -14.25
CA GLN A 16 5.75 1.38 -15.23
C GLN A 16 4.31 1.90 -15.26
N ASP A 17 3.33 1.01 -15.29
CA ASP A 17 1.92 1.39 -15.29
C ASP A 17 1.51 2.14 -14.00
N ALA A 18 2.04 1.73 -12.85
CA ALA A 18 1.84 2.45 -11.58
C ALA A 18 2.47 3.85 -11.59
N LEU A 19 3.65 4.00 -12.17
CA LEU A 19 4.30 5.31 -12.34
C LEU A 19 3.49 6.23 -13.25
N ASP A 20 3.02 5.72 -14.39
CA ASP A 20 2.18 6.48 -15.33
C ASP A 20 0.85 6.90 -14.71
N ARG A 21 0.23 6.02 -13.89
CA ARG A 21 -0.95 6.35 -13.11
C ARG A 21 -0.68 7.44 -12.08
N PHE A 22 0.42 7.31 -11.35
CA PHE A 22 0.79 8.29 -10.33
C PHE A 22 1.13 9.64 -10.93
N GLU A 23 1.80 9.68 -12.08
CA GLU A 23 2.13 10.91 -12.79
C GLU A 23 0.86 11.65 -13.23
N ARG A 24 -0.12 10.94 -13.80
CA ARG A 24 -1.43 11.52 -14.16
C ARG A 24 -2.14 12.10 -12.93
N PHE A 25 -2.20 11.33 -11.82
CA PHE A 25 -2.78 11.78 -10.57
C PHE A 25 -2.10 13.04 -10.01
N LEU A 26 -0.77 13.08 -10.04
CA LEU A 26 -0.01 14.26 -9.60
C LEU A 26 -0.29 15.48 -10.47
N HIS A 27 -0.38 15.29 -11.79
CA HIS A 27 -0.69 16.35 -12.75
C HIS A 27 -2.06 16.99 -12.46
N GLU A 28 -3.08 16.19 -12.10
CA GLU A 28 -4.40 16.69 -11.73
C GLU A 28 -4.37 17.56 -10.44
N LYS A 29 -3.32 17.42 -9.63
CA LYS A 29 -3.08 18.18 -8.40
C LYS A 29 -2.02 19.30 -8.56
N ASP A 30 -1.63 19.64 -9.78
CA ASP A 30 -0.54 20.58 -10.09
C ASP A 30 0.81 20.19 -9.45
N LEU A 31 1.04 18.90 -9.27
CA LEU A 31 2.26 18.33 -8.71
C LEU A 31 3.06 17.60 -9.81
N ARG A 32 4.37 17.44 -9.58
CA ARG A 32 5.26 16.74 -10.53
C ARG A 32 5.75 15.41 -9.97
N LEU A 33 5.92 14.44 -10.87
CA LEU A 33 6.64 13.21 -10.57
C LEU A 33 8.14 13.53 -10.53
N THR A 34 8.70 13.60 -9.32
CA THR A 34 10.14 13.79 -9.11
C THR A 34 10.84 12.43 -9.03
N GLU A 35 12.14 12.41 -9.26
CA GLU A 35 12.97 11.20 -9.10
C GLU A 35 12.78 10.54 -7.72
N ALA A 36 12.72 11.34 -6.65
CA ALA A 36 12.46 10.82 -5.32
C ALA A 36 11.07 10.19 -5.18
N ARG A 37 10.03 10.76 -5.81
CA ARG A 37 8.68 10.17 -5.80
C ARG A 37 8.62 8.88 -6.61
N ALA A 38 9.24 8.86 -7.80
CA ALA A 38 9.32 7.64 -8.61
C ALA A 38 10.01 6.51 -7.85
N ALA A 39 11.13 6.79 -7.21
CA ALA A 39 11.85 5.81 -6.40
C ALA A 39 11.03 5.29 -5.19
N ILE A 40 10.16 6.12 -4.60
CA ILE A 40 9.25 5.69 -3.55
C ILE A 40 8.20 4.72 -4.11
N VAL A 41 7.64 4.98 -5.30
CA VAL A 41 6.74 4.05 -5.99
C VAL A 41 7.41 2.71 -6.24
N GLU A 42 8.60 2.70 -6.84
CA GLU A 42 9.36 1.49 -7.13
C GLU A 42 9.68 0.69 -5.86
N ALA A 43 10.13 1.37 -4.80
CA ALA A 43 10.41 0.72 -3.53
C ALA A 43 9.16 0.15 -2.85
N ALA A 44 8.02 0.82 -2.96
CA ALA A 44 6.75 0.33 -2.45
C ALA A 44 6.27 -0.91 -3.23
N LEU A 45 6.31 -0.88 -4.56
CA LEU A 45 5.87 -1.97 -5.42
C LEU A 45 6.77 -3.22 -5.35
N SER A 46 8.04 -3.06 -4.97
CA SER A 46 8.96 -4.20 -4.76
C SER A 46 8.72 -4.94 -3.45
N ARG A 47 7.77 -4.49 -2.63
CA ARG A 47 7.44 -5.10 -1.34
C ARG A 47 6.16 -5.93 -1.45
N GLU A 48 6.12 -6.98 -0.65
CA GLU A 48 4.95 -7.83 -0.50
C GLU A 48 4.38 -7.71 0.92
N GLY A 49 3.04 -7.87 1.05
CA GLY A 49 2.35 -7.80 2.32
C GLY A 49 2.43 -6.43 2.99
N HIS A 50 2.28 -6.45 4.30
CA HIS A 50 2.29 -5.26 5.14
C HIS A 50 3.72 -4.90 5.56
N TYR A 51 4.08 -3.63 5.49
CA TYR A 51 5.41 -3.17 5.90
C TYR A 51 5.35 -1.83 6.64
N PRO A 52 6.17 -1.64 7.69
CA PRO A 52 6.33 -0.36 8.36
C PRO A 52 6.94 0.70 7.43
N ILE A 53 6.56 1.95 7.63
CA ILE A 53 7.17 3.08 6.87
C ILE A 53 8.69 3.12 7.03
N GLU A 54 9.17 2.80 8.21
CA GLU A 54 10.59 2.81 8.55
C GLU A 54 11.39 1.87 7.66
N ASP A 55 10.83 0.73 7.30
CA ASP A 55 11.47 -0.25 6.40
C ASP A 55 11.57 0.30 4.97
N LEU A 56 10.54 1.02 4.51
CA LEU A 56 10.58 1.69 3.22
C LEU A 56 11.65 2.80 3.20
N ILE A 57 11.73 3.58 4.26
CA ILE A 57 12.76 4.63 4.41
C ILE A 57 14.17 4.03 4.45
N ALA A 58 14.35 2.93 5.17
CA ALA A 58 15.64 2.24 5.24
C ALA A 58 16.06 1.70 3.87
N ASP A 59 15.13 1.16 3.09
CA ASP A 59 15.40 0.67 1.73
C ASP A 59 15.83 1.80 0.78
N LEU A 60 15.09 2.90 0.77
CA LEU A 60 15.45 4.08 -0.03
C LEU A 60 16.84 4.60 0.29
N ARG A 61 17.22 4.60 1.57
CA ARG A 61 18.59 4.97 2.00
C ARG A 61 19.64 4.01 1.46
N ARG A 62 19.39 2.69 1.54
CA ARG A 62 20.29 1.66 0.99
C ARG A 62 20.50 1.81 -0.51
N ARG A 63 19.47 2.20 -1.24
CA ARG A 63 19.52 2.48 -2.69
C ARG A 63 20.21 3.82 -3.02
N GLY A 64 20.67 4.58 -2.01
CA GLY A 64 21.32 5.87 -2.21
C GLY A 64 20.38 6.99 -2.69
N ILE A 65 19.07 6.78 -2.57
CA ILE A 65 18.06 7.72 -3.03
C ILE A 65 18.00 8.90 -2.07
N ARG A 66 18.30 10.09 -2.58
CA ARG A 66 18.23 11.34 -1.83
C ARG A 66 16.77 11.78 -1.64
N GLY A 67 16.06 11.08 -0.77
CA GLY A 67 14.73 11.49 -0.31
C GLY A 67 14.77 11.67 1.22
N SER A 68 14.36 12.83 1.71
CA SER A 68 14.22 13.01 3.16
C SER A 68 13.06 12.16 3.68
N LYS A 69 13.13 11.73 4.95
CA LYS A 69 12.00 11.11 5.66
C LYS A 69 10.70 11.90 5.41
N ALA A 70 10.79 13.24 5.42
CA ALA A 70 9.65 14.13 5.12
C ALA A 70 9.10 13.95 3.69
N THR A 71 9.94 13.65 2.70
CA THR A 71 9.48 13.37 1.33
C THR A 71 8.65 12.09 1.27
N VAL A 72 9.07 11.03 1.96
CA VAL A 72 8.32 9.78 2.06
C VAL A 72 6.95 10.04 2.69
N TYR A 73 6.92 10.68 3.87
CA TYR A 73 5.67 10.98 4.58
C TYR A 73 4.70 11.86 3.80
N ARG A 74 5.19 12.75 2.93
CA ARG A 74 4.35 13.57 2.04
C ARG A 74 3.89 12.82 0.79
N THR A 75 4.63 11.82 0.35
CA THR A 75 4.32 11.05 -0.86
C THR A 75 3.33 9.91 -0.58
N LEU A 76 3.44 9.25 0.57
CA LEU A 76 2.57 8.11 0.92
C LEU A 76 1.06 8.42 0.87
N PRO A 77 0.55 9.54 1.41
CA PRO A 77 -0.87 9.90 1.25
C PRO A 77 -1.29 10.07 -0.21
N LEU A 78 -0.43 10.65 -1.04
CA LEU A 78 -0.70 10.80 -2.47
C LEU A 78 -0.75 9.45 -3.20
N LEU A 79 0.10 8.49 -2.81
CA LEU A 79 0.05 7.13 -3.35
C LEU A 79 -1.21 6.39 -2.92
N ALA A 80 -1.67 6.62 -1.69
CA ALA A 80 -2.91 6.05 -1.19
C ALA A 80 -4.13 6.61 -1.96
N GLU A 81 -4.19 7.92 -2.16
CA GLU A 81 -5.23 8.56 -2.96
C GLU A 81 -5.20 8.11 -4.43
N ALA A 82 -4.02 7.86 -4.99
CA ALA A 82 -3.87 7.32 -6.33
C ALA A 82 -4.23 5.83 -6.44
N GLY A 83 -4.53 5.15 -5.32
CA GLY A 83 -4.86 3.73 -5.28
C GLY A 83 -3.69 2.80 -5.58
N ILE A 84 -2.46 3.22 -5.23
CA ILE A 84 -1.24 2.42 -5.43
C ILE A 84 -0.90 1.62 -4.18
N LEU A 85 -1.17 2.19 -3.01
CA LEU A 85 -1.04 1.52 -1.73
C LEU A 85 -2.19 1.91 -0.80
N GLN A 86 -2.32 1.21 0.30
CA GLN A 86 -3.28 1.55 1.34
C GLN A 86 -2.61 1.52 2.72
N PRO A 87 -3.11 2.32 3.69
CA PRO A 87 -2.71 2.14 5.07
C PRO A 87 -3.11 0.74 5.55
N ALA A 88 -2.19 0.04 6.17
CA ALA A 88 -2.46 -1.26 6.77
C ALA A 88 -2.55 -1.10 8.29
N ILE A 89 -3.52 -1.76 8.90
CA ILE A 89 -3.65 -1.82 10.34
C ILE A 89 -2.88 -3.06 10.81
N VAL A 90 -1.75 -2.83 11.44
CA VAL A 90 -0.98 -3.89 12.10
C VAL A 90 -1.08 -3.67 13.59
N ALA A 91 -1.21 -4.74 14.36
CA ALA A 91 -1.23 -4.66 15.81
C ALA A 91 0.05 -3.97 16.31
N GLY A 92 -0.09 -2.74 16.82
CA GLY A 92 1.01 -1.91 17.29
C GLY A 92 0.89 -0.46 16.83
N GLU A 93 1.72 0.43 17.36
CA GLU A 93 1.67 1.87 17.07
C GLU A 93 2.33 2.29 15.74
N ALA A 94 2.99 1.38 15.04
CA ALA A 94 3.71 1.71 13.81
C ALA A 94 2.74 1.85 12.63
N LYS A 95 2.79 2.98 11.94
CA LYS A 95 2.08 3.18 10.67
C LYS A 95 2.66 2.22 9.63
N SER A 96 1.82 1.32 9.15
CA SER A 96 2.15 0.35 8.12
C SER A 96 1.38 0.63 6.85
N TYR A 97 1.90 0.17 5.73
CA TYR A 97 1.27 0.26 4.42
C TYR A 97 1.32 -1.08 3.71
N GLU A 98 0.44 -1.21 2.76
CA GLU A 98 0.37 -2.35 1.87
C GLU A 98 0.25 -1.87 0.43
N THR A 99 0.91 -2.54 -0.49
CA THR A 99 0.81 -2.27 -1.91
C THR A 99 -0.40 -2.99 -2.49
N THR A 100 -1.39 -2.23 -2.96
CA THR A 100 -2.63 -2.77 -3.55
C THR A 100 -2.61 -2.80 -5.06
N TYR A 101 -1.74 -2.02 -5.69
CA TYR A 101 -1.67 -1.89 -7.15
C TYR A 101 -1.35 -3.21 -7.85
N GLY A 102 -2.23 -3.63 -8.79
CA GLY A 102 -2.06 -4.87 -9.53
C GLY A 102 -2.17 -6.15 -8.69
N ARG A 103 -2.73 -6.08 -7.49
CA ARG A 103 -3.09 -7.23 -6.66
C ARG A 103 -4.60 -7.47 -6.69
N HIS A 104 -5.00 -8.73 -6.50
CA HIS A 104 -6.39 -9.04 -6.21
C HIS A 104 -6.77 -8.41 -4.87
N HIS A 105 -8.03 -7.97 -4.78
CA HIS A 105 -8.58 -7.47 -3.54
C HIS A 105 -8.59 -8.61 -2.52
N HIS A 106 -8.17 -8.33 -1.30
CA HIS A 106 -8.26 -9.24 -0.16
C HIS A 106 -8.57 -8.46 1.10
N ASP A 107 -9.24 -9.12 2.01
CA ASP A 107 -9.59 -8.65 3.33
C ASP A 107 -8.64 -9.23 4.38
N HIS A 108 -8.66 -8.69 5.59
CA HIS A 108 -7.72 -9.06 6.63
C HIS A 108 -8.42 -9.60 7.87
N LEU A 109 -7.86 -10.68 8.43
CA LEU A 109 -8.21 -11.20 9.74
C LEU A 109 -7.00 -11.05 10.66
N LEU A 110 -7.09 -10.16 11.65
CA LEU A 110 -6.01 -9.80 12.56
C LEU A 110 -6.17 -10.50 13.91
N CYS A 111 -5.13 -11.18 14.37
CA CYS A 111 -5.06 -11.66 15.76
C CYS A 111 -4.58 -10.54 16.68
N ARG A 112 -5.44 -10.04 17.56
CA ARG A 112 -5.09 -8.98 18.53
C ARG A 112 -4.05 -9.37 19.58
N ARG A 113 -3.72 -10.67 19.72
CA ARG A 113 -2.76 -11.15 20.72
C ARG A 113 -1.35 -11.28 20.16
N CYS A 114 -1.17 -11.90 18.99
CA CYS A 114 0.13 -12.16 18.42
C CYS A 114 0.44 -11.33 17.16
N GLY A 115 -0.53 -10.52 16.69
CA GLY A 115 -0.36 -9.71 15.50
C GLY A 115 -0.41 -10.48 14.17
N ARG A 116 -0.71 -11.79 14.19
CA ARG A 116 -0.84 -12.59 12.98
C ARG A 116 -1.94 -12.02 12.11
N VAL A 117 -1.63 -11.77 10.84
CA VAL A 117 -2.57 -11.36 9.80
C VAL A 117 -2.80 -12.54 8.86
N VAL A 118 -4.06 -12.79 8.52
CA VAL A 118 -4.47 -13.73 7.48
C VAL A 118 -5.23 -12.95 6.42
N GLU A 119 -4.77 -13.03 5.18
CA GLU A 119 -5.46 -12.48 4.02
C GLU A 119 -6.53 -13.47 3.57
N PHE A 120 -7.71 -12.98 3.22
CA PHE A 120 -8.79 -13.82 2.71
C PHE A 120 -9.63 -13.07 1.67
N GLU A 121 -10.27 -13.82 0.79
CA GLU A 121 -11.28 -13.33 -0.14
C GLU A 121 -12.60 -14.00 0.20
N PHE A 122 -13.68 -13.22 0.29
CA PHE A 122 -15.00 -13.77 0.58
C PHE A 122 -16.09 -13.04 -0.20
N GLU A 123 -16.52 -13.65 -1.29
CA GLU A 123 -17.46 -13.05 -2.24
C GLU A 123 -18.77 -12.54 -1.60
N ALA A 124 -19.22 -13.17 -0.53
CA ALA A 124 -20.40 -12.72 0.18
C ALA A 124 -20.24 -11.33 0.79
N PHE A 125 -19.05 -10.95 1.26
CA PHE A 125 -18.77 -9.58 1.74
C PHE A 125 -18.87 -8.58 0.59
N GLU A 126 -18.36 -8.95 -0.57
CA GLU A 126 -18.45 -8.11 -1.77
C GLU A 126 -19.89 -7.86 -2.20
N MET A 127 -20.75 -8.89 -2.09
CA MET A 127 -22.15 -8.75 -2.41
C MET A 127 -22.89 -7.88 -1.39
N LEU A 128 -22.66 -8.11 -0.10
CA LEU A 128 -23.33 -7.38 0.99
C LEU A 128 -23.00 -5.89 0.97
N GLN A 129 -21.75 -5.51 0.74
CA GLN A 129 -21.38 -4.08 0.69
C GLN A 129 -22.01 -3.36 -0.50
N ARG A 130 -22.13 -4.03 -1.68
CA ARG A 130 -22.83 -3.47 -2.84
C ARG A 130 -24.32 -3.27 -2.55
N GLU A 131 -24.96 -4.25 -1.89
CA GLU A 131 -26.33 -4.15 -1.45
C GLU A 131 -26.54 -2.96 -0.50
N VAL A 132 -25.66 -2.80 0.48
CA VAL A 132 -25.70 -1.67 1.43
C VAL A 132 -25.53 -0.35 0.68
N ALA A 133 -24.53 -0.21 -0.18
CA ALA A 133 -24.30 1.01 -0.96
C ALA A 133 -25.52 1.35 -1.82
N THR A 134 -26.09 0.38 -2.53
CA THR A 134 -27.28 0.55 -3.37
C THR A 134 -28.49 1.01 -2.53
N ARG A 135 -28.72 0.37 -1.39
CA ARG A 135 -29.83 0.71 -0.48
C ARG A 135 -29.81 2.15 -0.01
N TYR A 136 -28.60 2.70 0.21
CA TYR A 136 -28.43 4.08 0.65
C TYR A 136 -28.10 5.06 -0.49
N GLY A 137 -28.16 4.63 -1.75
CA GLY A 137 -27.94 5.48 -2.93
C GLY A 137 -26.49 5.90 -3.14
N PHE A 138 -25.53 5.14 -2.60
CA PHE A 138 -24.09 5.41 -2.77
C PHE A 138 -23.55 4.68 -3.98
N ARG A 139 -22.67 5.36 -4.73
CA ARG A 139 -21.76 4.69 -5.66
C ARG A 139 -20.53 4.25 -4.87
N LEU A 140 -20.37 2.93 -4.71
CA LEU A 140 -19.21 2.36 -4.02
C LEU A 140 -17.94 2.58 -4.85
N GLU A 141 -16.94 3.21 -4.27
CA GLU A 141 -15.63 3.47 -4.90
C GLU A 141 -14.50 2.66 -4.27
N GLY A 142 -14.74 2.06 -3.11
CA GLY A 142 -13.82 1.21 -2.38
C GLY A 142 -14.39 0.82 -1.03
N HIS A 143 -13.71 -0.11 -0.38
CA HIS A 143 -14.03 -0.54 0.98
C HIS A 143 -12.77 -0.93 1.73
N HIS A 144 -12.90 -1.11 3.02
CA HIS A 144 -11.87 -1.63 3.89
C HIS A 144 -12.51 -2.57 4.91
N HIS A 145 -12.18 -3.85 4.83
CA HIS A 145 -12.66 -4.86 5.77
C HIS A 145 -11.50 -5.41 6.59
N GLU A 146 -11.63 -5.31 7.90
CA GLU A 146 -10.74 -5.94 8.86
C GLU A 146 -11.57 -6.66 9.91
N LEU A 147 -11.30 -7.94 10.07
CA LEU A 147 -11.85 -8.73 11.16
C LEU A 147 -10.78 -8.88 12.25
N VAL A 148 -11.12 -8.55 13.48
CA VAL A 148 -10.21 -8.65 14.61
C VAL A 148 -10.66 -9.75 15.55
N GLY A 149 -9.76 -10.69 15.84
CA GLY A 149 -10.07 -11.83 16.68
C GLY A 149 -8.87 -12.35 17.46
N VAL A 150 -8.93 -13.61 17.89
CA VAL A 150 -7.82 -14.33 18.51
C VAL A 150 -7.60 -15.62 17.73
N CYS A 151 -6.40 -15.84 17.23
CA CYS A 151 -6.09 -17.01 16.41
C CYS A 151 -6.11 -18.32 17.22
N PRO A 152 -6.30 -19.49 16.57
CA PRO A 152 -6.36 -20.79 17.26
C PRO A 152 -5.15 -21.07 18.14
N GLU A 153 -3.95 -20.70 17.70
CA GLU A 153 -2.72 -20.90 18.47
C GLU A 153 -2.67 -20.04 19.75
N CYS A 154 -3.26 -18.85 19.73
CA CYS A 154 -3.38 -18.03 20.93
C CYS A 154 -4.50 -18.49 21.84
N LEU A 155 -5.59 -19.06 21.31
CA LEU A 155 -6.67 -19.66 22.10
C LEU A 155 -6.18 -20.91 22.83
N SER A 156 -5.40 -21.76 22.16
CA SER A 156 -4.88 -23.00 22.77
C SER A 156 -3.85 -22.78 23.88
N ARG A 157 -3.28 -21.59 24.01
CA ARG A 157 -2.35 -21.21 25.10
C ARG A 157 -3.08 -20.78 26.39
N ASP A 158 -4.39 -20.62 26.35
CA ASP A 158 -5.21 -20.22 27.49
C ASP A 158 -5.89 -21.42 28.19
N GLY A 159 -5.78 -22.60 27.64
CA GLY A 159 -6.28 -23.88 28.21
C GLY A 159 -5.14 -24.74 28.74
#